data_92c8da64ade344441fdc5c6c5a5a8d7e
#
_entry.id   92c8da64ade344441fdc5c6c5a5a8d7e
#
_cell.length_a   1.000
_cell.length_b   1.000
_cell.length_c   1.000
_cell.angle_alpha   90.00
_cell.angle_beta   90.00
_cell.angle_gamma   90.00
#
_symmetry.space_group_name_H-M   'P 1'
#
loop_
_entity.id
_entity.type
_entity.pdbx_description
1 polymer ?
#
loop_
_entity_poly.entity_id
_entity_poly.type
_entity_poly.pdbx_seq_one_letter_code
_entity_poly.pdbx_strand_id
1 'polypeptide(L)'
;ANNNITYNEKVIYEFPYGRINNYEGAGIKEEDRPVIIGFGPAGMFAALKLSEAGLMPVVYERGDSIEERHRKVDEFWNTGKLDTQSNVQFGEGGAGTFSDGKLNTVIKDPTGRIRNVLEMFVRFGASSEILYSNKPHIGTDVLMNVVYNIRKYCESLGAQINFNHRIDDINISDKKVSSIKVYDIKNDIYFERQCRQVCLSIGHSARDTFKMLDSKDIMMEPKSFAVGLRIMHPQEFINENAYGKCEYKLPTADYKVTYKSVSTGKERGVYSFCMCPGGYVVNASSEENMLAVNGMSYSGRDSANANSAMIVTVTPDDFGNGVLDGVEFQRKLERAAYKEGVGKIPVQLFADFKENVTSTGLGRVTPCIKGQYKLSNIRNVLPEYISEALCEGVTGCSRYIKGFDMDDAVF
;
A
#
# COMPACT_ATOMS: atom_id res chain seq x y z
N ALA A 1 -9.03 13.67 18.20
CA ALA A 1 -10.21 14.16 17.49
C ALA A 1 -10.70 13.03 16.59
N ASN A 2 -11.94 12.58 16.80
CA ASN A 2 -12.58 11.61 15.91
C ASN A 2 -12.80 12.30 14.56
N ASN A 3 -11.96 12.01 13.58
CA ASN A 3 -12.22 12.42 12.20
C ASN A 3 -13.30 11.50 11.65
N ASN A 4 -14.56 11.86 11.89
CA ASN A 4 -15.69 11.24 11.19
C ASN A 4 -15.55 11.60 9.72
N ILE A 5 -15.10 10.64 8.91
CA ILE A 5 -15.10 10.77 7.45
C ILE A 5 -16.55 10.70 7.01
N THR A 6 -17.09 11.82 6.56
CA THR A 6 -18.45 11.90 6.04
C THR A 6 -18.39 11.74 4.53
N TYR A 7 -18.91 10.63 4.01
CA TYR A 7 -19.03 10.41 2.58
C TYR A 7 -20.08 11.37 2.02
N ASN A 8 -19.66 12.21 1.07
CA ASN A 8 -20.56 13.22 0.51
C ASN A 8 -21.31 12.65 -0.70
N GLU A 9 -22.53 12.16 -0.48
CA GLU A 9 -23.40 11.60 -1.53
C GLU A 9 -23.87 12.60 -2.60
N LYS A 10 -23.62 13.91 -2.39
CA LYS A 10 -24.17 14.97 -3.25
C LYS A 10 -23.20 15.54 -4.26
N VAL A 11 -21.95 15.08 -4.33
CA VAL A 11 -21.00 15.61 -5.31
C VAL A 11 -21.13 14.83 -6.61
N ILE A 12 -22.20 15.10 -7.35
CA ILE A 12 -22.29 14.70 -8.75
C ILE A 12 -21.53 15.77 -9.55
N TYR A 13 -20.30 15.43 -9.96
CA TYR A 13 -19.55 16.31 -10.84
C TYR A 13 -20.13 16.24 -12.26
N GLU A 14 -20.61 17.36 -12.79
CA GLU A 14 -20.84 17.49 -14.23
C GLU A 14 -19.49 17.45 -14.94
N PHE A 15 -19.32 16.51 -15.83
CA PHE A 15 -18.06 16.24 -16.53
C PHE A 15 -17.92 17.16 -17.75
N PRO A 16 -16.82 17.96 -17.84
CA PRO A 16 -16.60 18.85 -18.97
C PRO A 16 -16.21 18.13 -20.27
N TYR A 17 -15.92 16.85 -20.21
CA TYR A 17 -15.61 16.06 -21.40
C TYR A 17 -16.82 15.19 -21.74
N GLY A 18 -17.45 15.50 -22.88
CA GLY A 18 -18.56 14.73 -23.41
C GLY A 18 -18.22 13.24 -23.50
N ARG A 19 -19.25 12.39 -23.44
CA ARG A 19 -19.11 10.94 -23.64
C ARG A 19 -18.22 10.69 -24.84
N ILE A 20 -17.10 9.97 -24.65
CA ILE A 20 -16.30 9.49 -25.77
C ILE A 20 -17.13 8.44 -26.45
N ASN A 21 -17.76 8.85 -27.56
CA ASN A 21 -18.54 8.07 -28.49
C ASN A 21 -19.76 7.31 -27.93
N ASN A 22 -20.88 7.51 -28.57
CA ASN A 22 -22.13 6.79 -28.47
C ASN A 22 -21.97 5.27 -28.66
N TYR A 23 -21.31 4.60 -27.72
CA TYR A 23 -21.58 3.19 -27.51
C TYR A 23 -22.87 3.16 -26.70
N GLU A 24 -23.99 3.20 -27.39
CA GLU A 24 -25.25 2.80 -26.81
C GLU A 24 -25.03 1.37 -26.31
N GLY A 25 -25.07 1.13 -24.99
CA GLY A 25 -24.85 -0.16 -24.36
C GLY A 25 -25.89 -1.22 -24.67
N ALA A 26 -26.64 -1.04 -25.74
CA ALA A 26 -27.58 -1.99 -26.31
C ALA A 26 -26.81 -3.02 -27.14
N GLY A 27 -26.37 -4.13 -26.48
CA GLY A 27 -25.92 -5.29 -27.20
C GLY A 27 -24.64 -5.98 -26.77
N ILE A 28 -23.91 -5.50 -25.74
CA ILE A 28 -22.77 -6.27 -25.22
C ILE A 28 -23.32 -7.51 -24.50
N LYS A 29 -22.96 -8.70 -24.99
CA LYS A 29 -23.30 -9.95 -24.32
C LYS A 29 -22.59 -10.00 -22.96
N GLU A 30 -23.20 -10.66 -21.98
CA GLU A 30 -22.66 -10.77 -20.63
C GLU A 30 -21.24 -11.37 -20.61
N GLU A 31 -20.97 -12.36 -21.48
CA GLU A 31 -19.66 -13.01 -21.64
C GLU A 31 -18.59 -12.12 -22.29
N ASP A 32 -18.99 -11.07 -23.00
CA ASP A 32 -18.09 -10.13 -23.68
C ASP A 32 -17.75 -8.90 -22.83
N ARG A 33 -18.42 -8.74 -21.68
CA ARG A 33 -18.09 -7.69 -20.69
C ARG A 33 -16.71 -7.98 -20.10
N PRO A 34 -15.75 -7.03 -20.16
CA PRO A 34 -14.43 -7.24 -19.57
C PRO A 34 -14.53 -7.52 -18.08
N VAL A 35 -13.82 -8.55 -17.61
CA VAL A 35 -13.71 -8.87 -16.18
C VAL A 35 -12.45 -8.23 -15.62
N ILE A 36 -12.57 -7.57 -14.47
CA ILE A 36 -11.44 -6.99 -13.72
C ILE A 36 -11.37 -7.68 -12.37
N ILE A 37 -10.21 -8.23 -12.04
CA ILE A 37 -9.94 -8.89 -10.75
C ILE A 37 -9.10 -7.95 -9.89
N GLY A 38 -9.69 -7.47 -8.80
CA GLY A 38 -9.13 -6.47 -7.90
C GLY A 38 -9.56 -5.04 -8.23
N PHE A 39 -9.93 -4.28 -7.21
CA PHE A 39 -10.37 -2.88 -7.31
C PHE A 39 -9.41 -1.92 -6.58
N GLY A 40 -8.11 -2.22 -6.63
CA GLY A 40 -7.02 -1.30 -6.31
C GLY A 40 -6.82 -0.28 -7.44
N PRO A 41 -5.76 0.57 -7.38
CA PRO A 41 -5.56 1.65 -8.36
C PRO A 41 -5.59 1.18 -9.81
N ALA A 42 -4.94 0.07 -10.15
CA ALA A 42 -4.94 -0.46 -11.52
C ALA A 42 -6.34 -0.88 -11.98
N GLY A 43 -7.06 -1.63 -11.14
CA GLY A 43 -8.42 -2.08 -11.44
C GLY A 43 -9.42 -0.93 -11.53
N MET A 44 -9.31 0.07 -10.65
CA MET A 44 -10.15 1.27 -10.68
C MET A 44 -9.99 2.06 -11.99
N PHE A 45 -8.75 2.33 -12.40
CA PHE A 45 -8.51 3.05 -13.66
C PHE A 45 -8.90 2.23 -14.88
N ALA A 46 -8.72 0.89 -14.85
CA ALA A 46 -9.22 0.00 -15.89
C ALA A 46 -10.75 0.06 -15.96
N ALA A 47 -11.44 -0.06 -14.83
CA ALA A 47 -12.89 0.03 -14.75
C ALA A 47 -13.40 1.38 -15.27
N LEU A 48 -12.77 2.48 -14.83
CA LEU A 48 -13.12 3.83 -15.24
C LEU A 48 -13.01 3.99 -16.77
N LYS A 49 -11.88 3.59 -17.36
CA LYS A 49 -11.66 3.74 -18.79
C LYS A 49 -12.56 2.83 -19.64
N LEU A 50 -12.78 1.61 -19.21
CA LEU A 50 -13.71 0.68 -19.89
C LEU A 50 -15.16 1.16 -19.76
N SER A 51 -15.56 1.70 -18.63
CA SER A 51 -16.89 2.30 -18.44
C SER A 51 -17.09 3.54 -19.33
N GLU A 52 -16.11 4.44 -19.39
CA GLU A 52 -16.13 5.61 -20.28
C GLU A 52 -16.18 5.20 -21.76
N ALA A 53 -15.62 4.05 -22.12
CA ALA A 53 -15.73 3.46 -23.46
C ALA A 53 -17.04 2.71 -23.71
N GLY A 54 -17.96 2.63 -22.74
CA GLY A 54 -19.26 1.96 -22.86
C GLY A 54 -19.20 0.44 -22.75
N LEU A 55 -18.08 -0.14 -22.28
CA LEU A 55 -17.87 -1.59 -22.23
C LEU A 55 -18.45 -2.26 -20.96
N MET A 56 -19.02 -1.49 -20.05
CA MET A 56 -19.70 -1.97 -18.83
C MET A 56 -18.93 -3.11 -18.11
N PRO A 57 -17.69 -2.89 -17.63
CA PRO A 57 -16.88 -3.94 -17.04
C PRO A 57 -17.53 -4.55 -15.80
N VAL A 58 -17.14 -5.78 -15.48
CA VAL A 58 -17.52 -6.46 -14.24
C VAL A 58 -16.28 -6.62 -13.37
N VAL A 59 -16.32 -6.03 -12.18
CA VAL A 59 -15.22 -6.03 -11.22
C VAL A 59 -15.52 -7.01 -10.10
N TYR A 60 -14.53 -7.79 -9.71
CA TYR A 60 -14.54 -8.62 -8.51
C TYR A 60 -13.43 -8.18 -7.57
N GLU A 61 -13.80 -7.71 -6.38
CA GLU A 61 -12.90 -7.33 -5.30
C GLU A 61 -13.13 -8.24 -4.10
N ARG A 62 -12.04 -8.84 -3.58
CA ARG A 62 -12.15 -9.76 -2.44
C ARG A 62 -12.57 -9.07 -1.15
N GLY A 63 -12.11 -7.84 -0.93
CA GLY A 63 -12.43 -7.08 0.25
C GLY A 63 -13.74 -6.29 0.14
N ASP A 64 -13.96 -5.47 1.13
CA ASP A 64 -15.16 -4.65 1.23
C ASP A 64 -15.07 -3.34 0.44
N SER A 65 -16.24 -2.69 0.29
CA SER A 65 -16.32 -1.29 -0.11
C SER A 65 -15.57 -0.40 0.88
N ILE A 66 -15.16 0.79 0.45
CA ILE A 66 -14.31 1.68 1.24
C ILE A 66 -14.94 2.03 2.60
N GLU A 67 -16.25 2.14 2.67
CA GLU A 67 -17.01 2.46 3.88
C GLU A 67 -16.87 1.34 4.93
N GLU A 68 -17.12 0.11 4.54
CA GLU A 68 -17.04 -1.04 5.43
C GLU A 68 -15.59 -1.43 5.72
N ARG A 69 -14.71 -1.32 4.73
CA ARG A 69 -13.28 -1.55 4.87
C ARG A 69 -12.65 -0.63 5.91
N HIS A 70 -13.00 0.68 5.89
CA HIS A 70 -12.53 1.65 6.87
C HIS A 70 -12.91 1.21 8.29
N ARG A 71 -14.18 0.83 8.51
CA ARG A 71 -14.65 0.34 9.80
C ARG A 71 -13.86 -0.89 10.28
N LYS A 72 -13.62 -1.87 9.39
CA LYS A 72 -12.85 -3.09 9.73
C LYS A 72 -11.38 -2.80 10.02
N VAL A 73 -10.77 -1.88 9.29
CA VAL A 73 -9.38 -1.48 9.52
C VAL A 73 -9.25 -0.77 10.87
N ASP A 74 -10.18 0.11 11.22
CA ASP A 74 -10.19 0.76 12.54
C ASP A 74 -10.43 -0.27 13.66
N GLU A 75 -11.35 -1.22 13.48
CA GLU A 75 -11.54 -2.33 14.43
C GLU A 75 -10.25 -3.13 14.62
N PHE A 76 -9.57 -3.48 13.52
CA PHE A 76 -8.30 -4.19 13.56
C PHE A 76 -7.22 -3.43 14.33
N TRP A 77 -7.04 -2.14 14.07
CA TRP A 77 -6.04 -1.34 14.76
C TRP A 77 -6.32 -1.20 16.26
N ASN A 78 -7.59 -1.15 16.66
CA ASN A 78 -7.99 -1.02 18.06
C ASN A 78 -7.97 -2.35 18.82
N THR A 79 -8.35 -3.46 18.18
CA THR A 79 -8.59 -4.75 18.85
C THR A 79 -7.60 -5.84 18.49
N GLY A 80 -6.87 -5.70 17.37
CA GLY A 80 -6.01 -6.75 16.81
C GLY A 80 -6.77 -7.82 16.02
N LYS A 81 -8.10 -7.70 15.83
CA LYS A 81 -8.90 -8.65 15.06
C LYS A 81 -8.77 -8.42 13.57
N LEU A 82 -7.94 -9.22 12.92
CA LEU A 82 -7.69 -9.15 11.48
C LEU A 82 -8.81 -9.83 10.68
N ASP A 83 -9.31 -9.16 9.64
CA ASP A 83 -10.03 -9.79 8.54
C ASP A 83 -9.06 -10.03 7.38
N THR A 84 -8.78 -11.30 7.07
CA THR A 84 -7.82 -11.67 6.02
C THR A 84 -8.29 -11.36 4.60
N GLN A 85 -9.57 -11.09 4.42
CA GLN A 85 -10.13 -10.75 3.11
C GLN A 85 -10.32 -9.24 2.92
N SER A 86 -10.44 -8.47 4.01
CA SER A 86 -10.66 -7.02 3.96
C SER A 86 -9.85 -6.30 5.04
N ASN A 87 -8.76 -5.65 4.65
CA ASN A 87 -7.77 -5.07 5.56
C ASN A 87 -7.03 -3.89 4.90
N VAL A 88 -5.87 -3.49 5.43
CA VAL A 88 -5.04 -2.40 4.86
C VAL A 88 -4.54 -2.73 3.44
N GLN A 89 -4.43 -3.99 3.06
CA GLN A 89 -3.93 -4.41 1.74
C GLN A 89 -5.04 -4.78 0.76
N PHE A 90 -6.15 -5.34 1.23
CA PHE A 90 -7.28 -5.79 0.40
C PHE A 90 -8.52 -4.95 0.64
N GLY A 91 -9.28 -4.76 -0.43
CA GLY A 91 -10.52 -3.98 -0.48
C GLY A 91 -10.45 -2.80 -1.44
N GLU A 92 -11.54 -2.11 -1.59
CA GLU A 92 -11.71 -0.98 -2.50
C GLU A 92 -10.59 0.06 -2.34
N GLY A 93 -9.98 0.47 -3.45
CA GLY A 93 -8.87 1.41 -3.48
C GLY A 93 -7.49 0.78 -3.24
N GLY A 94 -7.44 -0.52 -2.85
CA GLY A 94 -6.18 -1.25 -2.61
C GLY A 94 -5.36 -0.68 -1.44
N ALA A 95 -4.11 -1.13 -1.31
CA ALA A 95 -3.21 -0.73 -0.23
C ALA A 95 -2.89 0.78 -0.22
N GLY A 96 -3.00 1.45 -1.36
CA GLY A 96 -2.75 2.89 -1.50
C GLY A 96 -3.70 3.77 -0.69
N THR A 97 -4.91 3.30 -0.41
CA THR A 97 -5.92 4.05 0.35
C THR A 97 -5.48 4.36 1.79
N PHE A 98 -4.75 3.46 2.42
CA PHE A 98 -4.21 3.63 3.77
C PHE A 98 -2.70 3.95 3.73
N SER A 99 -2.33 4.99 2.97
CA SER A 99 -0.95 5.45 2.79
C SER A 99 -0.87 6.98 2.87
N ASP A 100 0.30 7.58 2.59
CA ASP A 100 0.42 9.04 2.46
C ASP A 100 -0.26 9.58 1.19
N GLY A 101 -0.59 8.70 0.24
CA GLY A 101 -1.19 9.14 -1.03
C GLY A 101 -0.25 9.98 -1.89
N LYS A 102 1.04 9.73 -1.84
CA LYS A 102 2.03 10.38 -2.72
C LYS A 102 1.79 10.00 -4.16
N LEU A 103 1.84 11.02 -5.02
CA LEU A 103 1.67 10.88 -6.46
C LEU A 103 2.97 11.16 -7.23
N ASN A 104 4.09 11.20 -6.51
CA ASN A 104 5.40 11.46 -7.11
C ASN A 104 5.86 10.26 -7.96
N THR A 105 6.39 10.54 -9.13
CA THR A 105 7.01 9.53 -10.00
C THR A 105 8.25 10.10 -10.65
N VAL A 106 9.22 9.23 -10.94
CA VAL A 106 10.40 9.54 -11.76
C VAL A 106 10.22 9.12 -13.22
N ILE A 107 9.06 8.52 -13.55
CA ILE A 107 8.74 8.09 -14.91
C ILE A 107 8.51 9.34 -15.77
N LYS A 108 9.20 9.41 -16.91
CA LYS A 108 8.94 10.42 -17.93
C LYS A 108 7.57 10.14 -18.57
N ASP A 109 6.76 11.19 -18.75
CA ASP A 109 5.41 11.09 -19.29
C ASP A 109 5.24 11.77 -20.66
N PRO A 110 5.87 11.24 -21.72
CA PRO A 110 5.81 11.85 -23.05
C PRO A 110 4.40 11.82 -23.66
N THR A 111 3.49 11.01 -23.10
CA THR A 111 2.13 10.83 -23.61
C THR A 111 1.04 11.50 -22.76
N GLY A 112 1.42 12.17 -21.65
CA GLY A 112 0.49 12.86 -20.76
C GLY A 112 -0.38 11.95 -19.90
N ARG A 113 -0.04 10.67 -19.76
CA ARG A 113 -0.86 9.70 -18.99
C ARG A 113 -0.86 10.01 -17.50
N ILE A 114 0.29 10.41 -16.95
CA ILE A 114 0.41 10.80 -15.53
C ILE A 114 -0.44 12.04 -15.28
N ARG A 115 -0.36 13.03 -16.17
CA ARG A 115 -1.19 14.24 -16.11
C ARG A 115 -2.68 13.87 -16.12
N ASN A 116 -3.09 12.97 -16.99
CA ASN A 116 -4.47 12.50 -17.07
C ASN A 116 -4.94 11.82 -15.77
N VAL A 117 -4.07 11.01 -15.12
CA VAL A 117 -4.38 10.39 -13.82
C VAL A 117 -4.59 11.46 -12.74
N LEU A 118 -3.73 12.49 -12.67
CA LEU A 118 -3.87 13.58 -11.72
C LEU A 118 -5.19 14.37 -11.95
N GLU A 119 -5.50 14.66 -13.20
CA GLU A 119 -6.76 15.32 -13.58
C GLU A 119 -7.99 14.49 -13.17
N MET A 120 -7.93 13.16 -13.31
CA MET A 120 -8.98 12.28 -12.81
C MET A 120 -9.11 12.36 -11.30
N PHE A 121 -8.02 12.32 -10.53
CA PHE A 121 -8.11 12.50 -9.09
C PHE A 121 -8.76 13.81 -8.71
N VAL A 122 -8.42 14.92 -9.37
CA VAL A 122 -9.08 16.23 -9.16
C VAL A 122 -10.56 16.15 -9.52
N ARG A 123 -10.89 15.56 -10.65
CA ARG A 123 -12.27 15.35 -11.10
C ARG A 123 -13.11 14.62 -10.05
N PHE A 124 -12.53 13.70 -9.32
CA PHE A 124 -13.21 12.90 -8.30
C PHE A 124 -13.03 13.41 -6.85
N GLY A 125 -12.48 14.61 -6.65
CA GLY A 125 -12.51 15.30 -5.36
C GLY A 125 -11.16 15.56 -4.70
N ALA A 126 -10.04 15.27 -5.36
CA ALA A 126 -8.75 15.72 -4.89
C ALA A 126 -8.55 17.22 -5.14
N SER A 127 -7.69 17.88 -4.34
CA SER A 127 -7.33 19.26 -4.54
C SER A 127 -6.68 19.48 -5.91
N SER A 128 -7.05 20.57 -6.61
CA SER A 128 -6.39 20.97 -7.86
C SER A 128 -4.90 21.29 -7.69
N GLU A 129 -4.45 21.49 -6.45
CA GLU A 129 -3.05 21.72 -6.12
C GLU A 129 -2.13 20.58 -6.61
N ILE A 130 -2.63 19.35 -6.65
CA ILE A 130 -1.84 18.19 -7.15
C ILE A 130 -1.41 18.32 -8.61
N LEU A 131 -2.04 19.20 -9.38
CA LEU A 131 -1.73 19.43 -10.80
C LEU A 131 -0.47 20.27 -11.02
N TYR A 132 -0.05 21.06 -10.03
CA TYR A 132 1.08 21.98 -10.14
C TYR A 132 2.09 21.86 -8.97
N SER A 133 1.76 21.13 -7.91
CA SER A 133 2.69 20.86 -6.82
C SER A 133 3.86 20.00 -7.28
N ASN A 134 5.09 20.34 -6.86
CA ASN A 134 6.27 19.54 -7.15
C ASN A 134 6.25 18.15 -6.49
N LYS A 135 5.58 18.04 -5.33
CA LYS A 135 5.45 16.80 -4.57
C LYS A 135 3.98 16.56 -4.22
N PRO A 136 3.14 16.25 -5.22
CA PRO A 136 1.71 16.11 -4.99
C PRO A 136 1.39 14.92 -4.09
N HIS A 137 0.44 15.12 -3.18
CA HIS A 137 -0.12 14.05 -2.34
C HIS A 137 -1.60 14.33 -2.09
N ILE A 138 -2.36 13.29 -1.75
CA ILE A 138 -3.80 13.42 -1.49
C ILE A 138 -4.11 13.24 -0.01
N GLY A 139 -3.43 12.32 0.69
CA GLY A 139 -3.75 11.90 2.06
C GLY A 139 -4.87 10.86 2.09
N THR A 140 -4.85 10.03 3.12
CA THR A 140 -5.79 8.91 3.27
C THR A 140 -7.25 9.38 3.34
N ASP A 141 -7.53 10.43 4.10
CA ASP A 141 -8.86 11.00 4.34
C ASP A 141 -9.54 11.50 3.04
N VAL A 142 -8.79 12.18 2.19
CA VAL A 142 -9.30 12.67 0.90
C VAL A 142 -9.38 11.54 -0.11
N LEU A 143 -8.39 10.63 -0.13
CA LEU A 143 -8.33 9.54 -1.09
C LEU A 143 -9.50 8.57 -0.95
N MET A 144 -10.01 8.33 0.24
CA MET A 144 -11.20 7.50 0.46
C MET A 144 -12.42 8.07 -0.29
N ASN A 145 -12.64 9.39 -0.24
CA ASN A 145 -13.72 10.03 -0.98
C ASN A 145 -13.52 9.96 -2.50
N VAL A 146 -12.28 10.13 -2.97
CA VAL A 146 -11.95 10.01 -4.40
C VAL A 146 -12.27 8.60 -4.91
N VAL A 147 -11.86 7.58 -4.17
CA VAL A 147 -12.12 6.16 -4.48
C VAL A 147 -13.63 5.89 -4.56
N TYR A 148 -14.39 6.31 -3.56
CA TYR A 148 -15.85 6.23 -3.54
C TYR A 148 -16.49 6.87 -4.77
N ASN A 149 -16.08 8.09 -5.11
CA ASN A 149 -16.62 8.83 -6.24
C ASN A 149 -16.31 8.15 -7.59
N ILE A 150 -15.10 7.59 -7.76
CA ILE A 150 -14.74 6.81 -8.96
C ILE A 150 -15.67 5.60 -9.09
N ARG A 151 -15.91 4.86 -8.01
CA ARG A 151 -16.85 3.72 -8.01
C ARG A 151 -18.23 4.15 -8.47
N LYS A 152 -18.80 5.16 -7.80
CA LYS A 152 -20.15 5.65 -8.13
C LYS A 152 -20.28 6.09 -9.58
N TYR A 153 -19.25 6.70 -10.11
CA TYR A 153 -19.23 7.08 -11.52
C TYR A 153 -19.19 5.85 -12.44
N CYS A 154 -18.33 4.86 -12.17
CA CYS A 154 -18.30 3.63 -12.95
C CYS A 154 -19.65 2.90 -12.92
N GLU A 155 -20.29 2.80 -11.75
CA GLU A 155 -21.63 2.22 -11.58
C GLU A 155 -22.68 2.97 -12.41
N SER A 156 -22.63 4.31 -12.44
CA SER A 156 -23.56 5.13 -13.24
C SER A 156 -23.42 4.93 -14.74
N LEU A 157 -22.27 4.42 -15.20
CA LEU A 157 -21.99 4.04 -16.59
C LEU A 157 -22.24 2.56 -16.89
N GLY A 158 -22.84 1.81 -15.95
CA GLY A 158 -23.21 0.41 -16.13
C GLY A 158 -22.13 -0.60 -15.73
N ALA A 159 -21.03 -0.18 -15.10
CA ALA A 159 -20.11 -1.13 -14.50
C ALA A 159 -20.77 -1.86 -13.32
N GLN A 160 -20.45 -3.13 -13.16
CA GLN A 160 -20.86 -3.94 -12.03
C GLN A 160 -19.65 -4.17 -11.12
N ILE A 161 -19.73 -3.73 -9.86
CA ILE A 161 -18.64 -3.87 -8.90
C ILE A 161 -19.11 -4.76 -7.75
N ASN A 162 -18.46 -5.93 -7.62
CA ASN A 162 -18.82 -6.96 -6.66
C ASN A 162 -17.75 -7.04 -5.58
N PHE A 163 -18.09 -6.61 -4.37
CA PHE A 163 -17.25 -6.73 -3.18
C PHE A 163 -17.46 -8.07 -2.50
N ASN A 164 -16.47 -8.52 -1.72
CA ASN A 164 -16.45 -9.81 -1.03
C ASN A 164 -16.53 -10.99 -2.02
N HIS A 165 -15.92 -10.80 -3.18
CA HIS A 165 -15.85 -11.83 -4.21
C HIS A 165 -14.38 -12.10 -4.56
N ARG A 166 -13.88 -13.27 -4.17
CA ARG A 166 -12.51 -13.70 -4.45
C ARG A 166 -12.49 -14.59 -5.69
N ILE A 167 -11.49 -14.41 -6.52
CA ILE A 167 -11.26 -15.28 -7.66
C ILE A 167 -10.30 -16.38 -7.26
N ASP A 168 -10.79 -17.61 -7.24
CA ASP A 168 -10.03 -18.78 -6.83
C ASP A 168 -9.44 -19.57 -7.99
N ASP A 169 -10.01 -19.40 -9.22
CA ASP A 169 -9.46 -20.05 -10.40
C ASP A 169 -9.77 -19.28 -11.70
N ILE A 170 -8.94 -19.52 -12.71
CA ILE A 170 -9.11 -19.04 -14.10
C ILE A 170 -9.04 -20.24 -15.03
N ASN A 171 -10.12 -20.51 -15.75
CA ASN A 171 -10.17 -21.58 -16.73
C ASN A 171 -9.62 -21.11 -18.06
N ILE A 172 -8.65 -21.87 -18.60
CA ILE A 172 -7.98 -21.60 -19.86
C ILE A 172 -8.19 -22.79 -20.78
N SER A 173 -8.74 -22.53 -21.96
CA SER A 173 -8.92 -23.53 -23.03
C SER A 173 -8.32 -22.95 -24.28
N ASP A 174 -7.55 -23.75 -25.02
CA ASP A 174 -6.90 -23.36 -26.28
C ASP A 174 -6.10 -22.02 -26.14
N LYS A 175 -5.40 -21.86 -25.03
CA LYS A 175 -4.61 -20.65 -24.70
C LYS A 175 -5.46 -19.37 -24.56
N LYS A 176 -6.76 -19.50 -24.34
CA LYS A 176 -7.70 -18.40 -24.13
C LYS A 176 -8.43 -18.59 -22.81
N VAL A 177 -8.68 -17.49 -22.11
CA VAL A 177 -9.55 -17.52 -20.93
C VAL A 177 -10.98 -17.85 -21.40
N SER A 178 -11.62 -18.81 -20.73
CA SER A 178 -13.00 -19.20 -20.99
C SER A 178 -13.94 -18.80 -19.85
N SER A 179 -13.48 -18.90 -18.62
CA SER A 179 -14.25 -18.54 -17.44
C SER A 179 -13.36 -18.29 -16.22
N ILE A 180 -13.94 -17.75 -15.16
CA ILE A 180 -13.35 -17.63 -13.84
C ILE A 180 -14.22 -18.32 -12.78
N LYS A 181 -13.58 -18.90 -11.76
CA LYS A 181 -14.27 -19.43 -10.59
C LYS A 181 -14.27 -18.36 -9.49
N VAL A 182 -15.45 -17.96 -9.09
CA VAL A 182 -15.69 -16.89 -8.11
C VAL A 182 -16.17 -17.51 -6.79
N TYR A 183 -15.62 -17.08 -5.70
CA TYR A 183 -16.09 -17.37 -4.36
C TYR A 183 -16.75 -16.13 -3.75
N ASP A 184 -18.07 -16.19 -3.54
CA ASP A 184 -18.80 -15.19 -2.78
C ASP A 184 -18.59 -15.45 -1.28
N ILE A 185 -17.78 -14.64 -0.65
CA ILE A 185 -17.32 -14.79 0.72
C ILE A 185 -18.48 -14.61 1.71
N LYS A 186 -19.44 -13.72 1.41
CA LYS A 186 -20.57 -13.44 2.32
C LYS A 186 -21.59 -14.57 2.35
N ASN A 187 -21.84 -15.17 1.20
CA ASN A 187 -22.85 -16.21 1.07
C ASN A 187 -22.25 -17.62 1.12
N ASP A 188 -20.90 -17.75 1.18
CA ASP A 188 -20.17 -19.02 1.21
C ASP A 188 -20.52 -19.92 0.01
N ILE A 189 -20.60 -19.34 -1.19
CA ILE A 189 -20.94 -20.07 -2.41
C ILE A 189 -19.92 -19.85 -3.52
N TYR A 190 -19.73 -20.88 -4.33
CA TYR A 190 -18.95 -20.80 -5.56
C TYR A 190 -19.86 -20.73 -6.78
N PHE A 191 -19.46 -19.93 -7.74
CA PHE A 191 -20.07 -19.94 -9.06
C PHE A 191 -19.00 -19.73 -10.14
N GLU A 192 -19.34 -20.09 -11.36
CA GLU A 192 -18.51 -19.90 -12.52
C GLU A 192 -19.08 -18.77 -13.39
N ARG A 193 -18.20 -17.85 -13.83
CA ARG A 193 -18.55 -16.79 -14.76
C ARG A 193 -17.83 -17.01 -16.08
N GLN A 194 -18.58 -17.15 -17.15
CA GLN A 194 -18.04 -17.15 -18.50
C GLN A 194 -17.49 -15.76 -18.85
N CYS A 195 -16.28 -15.71 -19.39
CA CYS A 195 -15.64 -14.46 -19.81
C CYS A 195 -14.55 -14.74 -20.83
N ARG A 196 -14.30 -13.75 -21.69
CA ARG A 196 -13.28 -13.84 -22.74
C ARG A 196 -12.07 -12.96 -22.47
N GLN A 197 -12.21 -12.00 -21.59
CA GLN A 197 -11.18 -11.02 -21.27
C GLN A 197 -11.10 -10.81 -19.76
N VAL A 198 -9.90 -10.95 -19.21
CA VAL A 198 -9.61 -10.75 -17.80
C VAL A 198 -8.47 -9.76 -17.62
N CYS A 199 -8.71 -8.71 -16.86
CA CYS A 199 -7.69 -7.79 -16.38
C CYS A 199 -7.31 -8.19 -14.95
N LEU A 200 -6.10 -8.73 -14.74
CA LEU A 200 -5.62 -9.16 -13.45
C LEU A 200 -4.94 -7.99 -12.72
N SER A 201 -5.60 -7.43 -11.71
CA SER A 201 -5.17 -6.24 -10.97
C SER A 201 -5.09 -6.48 -9.46
N ILE A 202 -4.60 -7.65 -9.06
CA ILE A 202 -4.66 -8.21 -7.70
C ILE A 202 -3.70 -7.58 -6.68
N GLY A 203 -2.78 -6.72 -7.13
CA GLY A 203 -1.73 -6.16 -6.26
C GLY A 203 -0.67 -7.20 -5.85
N HIS A 204 0.20 -6.81 -4.92
CA HIS A 204 1.36 -7.62 -4.51
C HIS A 204 1.08 -8.62 -3.37
N SER A 205 -0.07 -8.53 -2.71
CA SER A 205 -0.37 -9.31 -1.50
C SER A 205 -1.26 -10.52 -1.74
N ALA A 206 -1.80 -10.70 -2.95
CA ALA A 206 -2.66 -11.82 -3.31
C ALA A 206 -1.83 -13.10 -3.55
N ARG A 207 -1.19 -13.59 -2.51
CA ARG A 207 -0.25 -14.73 -2.55
C ARG A 207 -0.93 -16.06 -2.88
N ASP A 208 -2.21 -16.19 -2.56
CA ASP A 208 -3.09 -17.28 -2.99
C ASP A 208 -3.27 -17.28 -4.50
N THR A 209 -3.53 -16.12 -5.10
CA THR A 209 -3.64 -15.98 -6.55
C THR A 209 -2.31 -16.26 -7.25
N PHE A 210 -1.16 -15.85 -6.69
CA PHE A 210 0.14 -16.22 -7.25
C PHE A 210 0.35 -17.73 -7.29
N LYS A 211 -0.04 -18.46 -6.23
CA LYS A 211 0.00 -19.92 -6.21
C LYS A 211 -0.92 -20.53 -7.25
N MET A 212 -2.11 -19.98 -7.44
CA MET A 212 -3.04 -20.43 -8.48
C MET A 212 -2.45 -20.22 -9.88
N LEU A 213 -1.84 -19.06 -10.15
CA LEU A 213 -1.21 -18.78 -11.44
C LEU A 213 -0.02 -19.72 -11.72
N ASP A 214 0.80 -20.01 -10.72
CA ASP A 214 1.91 -20.95 -10.80
C ASP A 214 1.42 -22.38 -11.10
N SER A 215 0.36 -22.82 -10.45
CA SER A 215 -0.27 -24.14 -10.69
C SER A 215 -0.88 -24.29 -12.09
N LYS A 216 -1.03 -23.20 -12.82
CA LYS A 216 -1.53 -23.16 -14.22
C LYS A 216 -0.42 -23.00 -15.25
N ASP A 217 0.84 -23.12 -14.84
CA ASP A 217 2.01 -22.92 -15.71
C ASP A 217 2.01 -21.53 -16.39
N ILE A 218 1.40 -20.52 -15.75
CA ILE A 218 1.50 -19.15 -16.21
C ILE A 218 2.90 -18.62 -15.86
N MET A 219 3.63 -18.21 -16.89
CA MET A 219 5.01 -17.76 -16.75
C MET A 219 5.13 -16.62 -15.75
N MET A 220 5.90 -16.86 -14.70
CA MET A 220 6.29 -15.87 -13.69
C MET A 220 7.80 -15.95 -13.44
N GLU A 221 8.38 -14.87 -12.96
CA GLU A 221 9.81 -14.78 -12.67
C GLU A 221 10.05 -14.26 -11.26
N PRO A 222 11.05 -14.80 -10.53
CA PRO A 222 11.47 -14.24 -9.25
C PRO A 222 12.06 -12.85 -9.48
N LYS A 223 11.71 -11.88 -8.65
CA LYS A 223 12.15 -10.50 -8.78
C LYS A 223 12.75 -10.00 -7.48
N SER A 224 13.87 -9.27 -7.58
CA SER A 224 14.46 -8.57 -6.44
C SER A 224 13.48 -7.57 -5.83
N PHE A 225 13.51 -7.45 -4.50
CA PHE A 225 12.71 -6.51 -3.74
C PHE A 225 13.54 -5.96 -2.57
N ALA A 226 12.92 -5.26 -1.64
CA ALA A 226 13.60 -4.76 -0.46
C ALA A 226 12.79 -5.02 0.80
N VAL A 227 13.49 -5.29 1.90
CA VAL A 227 12.92 -5.55 3.22
C VAL A 227 13.63 -4.72 4.28
N GLY A 228 12.96 -4.44 5.38
CA GLY A 228 13.56 -3.67 6.47
C GLY A 228 12.54 -3.28 7.52
N LEU A 229 12.80 -2.16 8.16
CA LEU A 229 12.03 -1.64 9.30
C LEU A 229 11.52 -0.23 9.00
N ARG A 230 10.47 0.21 9.70
CA ARG A 230 10.11 1.63 9.69
C ARG A 230 10.82 2.33 10.84
N ILE A 231 11.39 3.51 10.55
CA ILE A 231 12.02 4.37 11.54
C ILE A 231 11.16 5.61 11.76
N MET A 232 10.98 6.01 13.01
CA MET A 232 10.27 7.22 13.41
C MET A 232 11.22 8.24 14.07
N HIS A 233 11.03 9.50 13.68
CA HIS A 233 11.69 10.65 14.27
C HIS A 233 10.63 11.73 14.59
N PRO A 234 10.86 12.64 15.53
CA PRO A 234 10.00 13.80 15.68
C PRO A 234 9.92 14.58 14.37
N GLN A 235 8.73 14.97 13.94
CA GLN A 235 8.57 15.76 12.71
C GLN A 235 9.30 17.10 12.82
N GLU A 236 9.30 17.71 13.99
CA GLU A 236 10.03 18.97 14.25
C GLU A 236 11.53 18.81 13.98
N PHE A 237 12.14 17.71 14.44
CA PHE A 237 13.55 17.40 14.13
C PHE A 237 13.82 17.36 12.63
N ILE A 238 12.92 16.77 11.84
CA ILE A 238 13.06 16.74 10.37
C ILE A 238 12.87 18.13 9.78
N ASN A 239 11.90 18.91 10.27
CA ASN A 239 11.68 20.29 9.83
C ASN A 239 12.90 21.18 10.12
N GLU A 240 13.48 21.10 11.33
CA GLU A 240 14.67 21.86 11.70
C GLU A 240 15.90 21.49 10.84
N ASN A 241 16.08 20.20 10.52
CA ASN A 241 17.15 19.77 9.61
C ASN A 241 16.97 20.28 8.19
N ALA A 242 15.73 20.37 7.72
CA ALA A 242 15.42 20.81 6.35
C ALA A 242 15.44 22.32 6.18
N TYR A 243 14.95 23.07 7.17
CA TYR A 243 14.67 24.50 7.04
C TYR A 243 15.50 25.38 8.01
N GLY A 244 16.20 24.77 8.98
CA GLY A 244 16.76 25.48 10.11
C GLY A 244 15.66 25.97 11.08
N LYS A 245 16.07 26.71 12.10
CA LYS A 245 15.12 27.39 12.99
C LYS A 245 14.45 28.54 12.24
N CYS A 246 13.16 28.45 12.04
CA CYS A 246 12.38 29.40 11.25
C CYS A 246 11.11 29.79 12.02
N GLU A 247 10.81 31.11 12.06
CA GLU A 247 9.59 31.61 12.69
C GLU A 247 8.35 31.46 11.78
N TYR A 248 8.55 31.15 10.50
CA TYR A 248 7.45 30.99 9.55
C TYR A 248 6.95 29.55 9.53
N LYS A 249 5.64 29.38 9.39
CA LYS A 249 5.02 28.07 9.17
C LYS A 249 5.32 27.60 7.75
N LEU A 250 6.34 26.76 7.62
CA LEU A 250 6.70 26.10 6.35
C LEU A 250 5.93 24.78 6.20
N PRO A 251 5.82 24.24 4.99
CA PRO A 251 5.26 22.91 4.78
C PRO A 251 6.01 21.84 5.56
N THR A 252 5.30 20.80 5.99
CA THR A 252 5.89 19.66 6.68
C THR A 252 7.00 19.04 5.84
N ALA A 253 8.22 18.99 6.38
CA ALA A 253 9.38 18.51 5.64
C ALA A 253 9.36 17.01 5.40
N ASP A 254 9.82 16.60 4.22
CA ASP A 254 10.06 15.21 3.86
C ASP A 254 11.56 14.99 3.58
N TYR A 255 11.96 13.72 3.49
CA TYR A 255 13.32 13.35 3.15
C TYR A 255 13.39 12.11 2.26
N LYS A 256 14.50 11.98 1.57
CA LYS A 256 14.93 10.77 0.87
C LYS A 256 16.42 10.59 1.12
N VAL A 257 16.80 9.49 1.76
CA VAL A 257 18.19 9.16 2.08
C VAL A 257 18.56 7.80 1.49
N THR A 258 19.81 7.66 1.11
CA THR A 258 20.37 6.41 0.58
C THR A 258 21.79 6.21 1.09
N TYR A 259 22.14 4.95 1.30
CA TYR A 259 23.48 4.57 1.72
C TYR A 259 23.87 3.26 1.05
N LYS A 260 25.17 3.05 0.83
CA LYS A 260 25.73 1.79 0.35
C LYS A 260 26.44 1.11 1.52
N SER A 261 25.84 0.09 2.06
CA SER A 261 26.41 -0.73 3.12
C SER A 261 27.38 -1.74 2.53
N VAL A 262 28.51 -1.94 3.23
CA VAL A 262 29.54 -2.94 2.90
C VAL A 262 29.88 -3.85 4.08
N SER A 263 29.23 -3.65 5.24
CA SER A 263 29.49 -4.35 6.50
C SER A 263 29.43 -5.88 6.39
N THR A 264 28.66 -6.40 5.46
CA THR A 264 28.43 -7.85 5.30
C THR A 264 29.28 -8.50 4.21
N GLY A 265 30.30 -7.80 3.71
CA GLY A 265 31.18 -8.28 2.62
C GLY A 265 30.53 -8.26 1.23
N LYS A 266 29.24 -7.93 1.12
CA LYS A 266 28.51 -7.71 -0.14
C LYS A 266 27.94 -6.29 -0.10
N GLU A 267 28.17 -5.49 -1.15
CA GLU A 267 27.56 -4.15 -1.25
C GLU A 267 26.03 -4.29 -1.33
N ARG A 268 25.34 -3.57 -0.43
CA ARG A 268 23.88 -3.52 -0.39
C ARG A 268 23.37 -2.09 -0.32
N GLY A 269 22.38 -1.76 -1.14
CA GLY A 269 21.68 -0.49 -1.02
C GLY A 269 20.79 -0.48 0.22
N VAL A 270 20.97 0.55 1.07
CA VAL A 270 20.07 0.88 2.19
C VAL A 270 19.45 2.23 1.87
N TYR A 271 18.13 2.33 1.90
CA TYR A 271 17.49 3.58 1.51
C TYR A 271 16.13 3.78 2.21
N SER A 272 15.77 5.06 2.36
CA SER A 272 14.42 5.41 2.81
C SER A 272 13.40 5.17 1.71
N PHE A 273 12.24 4.62 2.07
CA PHE A 273 11.14 4.41 1.15
C PHE A 273 9.82 4.82 1.80
N CYS A 274 8.90 5.35 0.99
CA CYS A 274 7.57 5.76 1.43
C CYS A 274 7.59 6.53 2.76
N MET A 275 8.44 7.59 2.82
CA MET A 275 8.50 8.48 3.98
C MET A 275 7.16 9.21 4.12
N CYS A 276 6.58 9.20 5.32
CA CYS A 276 5.30 9.80 5.66
C CYS A 276 5.53 10.96 6.64
N PRO A 277 5.53 12.21 6.15
CA PRO A 277 5.64 13.38 7.00
C PRO A 277 4.41 13.52 7.90
N GLY A 278 4.59 13.89 9.16
CA GLY A 278 3.50 14.05 10.12
C GLY A 278 2.52 12.87 10.09
N GLY A 279 3.07 11.64 10.08
CA GLY A 279 2.30 10.44 9.80
C GLY A 279 2.37 9.38 10.90
N TYR A 280 1.76 8.25 10.62
CA TYR A 280 1.65 7.11 11.51
C TYR A 280 2.29 5.87 10.89
N VAL A 281 2.85 5.01 11.73
CA VAL A 281 3.09 3.61 11.37
C VAL A 281 1.80 2.84 11.62
N VAL A 282 1.38 2.02 10.66
CA VAL A 282 0.12 1.29 10.74
C VAL A 282 0.35 -0.20 10.63
N ASN A 283 -0.42 -0.99 11.41
CA ASN A 283 -0.46 -2.43 11.20
C ASN A 283 -1.14 -2.72 9.85
N ALA A 284 -0.39 -3.30 8.94
CA ALA A 284 -0.81 -3.61 7.57
C ALA A 284 -0.79 -5.12 7.28
N SER A 285 -0.95 -5.94 8.30
CA SER A 285 -1.04 -7.40 8.17
C SER A 285 -2.23 -7.80 7.29
N SER A 286 -2.07 -8.90 6.55
CA SER A 286 -3.12 -9.45 5.68
C SER A 286 -3.29 -10.96 5.80
N GLU A 287 -2.39 -11.65 6.49
CA GLU A 287 -2.44 -13.09 6.77
C GLU A 287 -2.40 -13.33 8.28
N GLU A 288 -3.06 -14.40 8.74
CA GLU A 288 -3.09 -14.78 10.16
C GLU A 288 -1.69 -15.13 10.68
N ASN A 289 -1.40 -14.72 11.90
CA ASN A 289 -0.13 -14.96 12.59
C ASN A 289 1.09 -14.41 11.84
N MET A 290 0.88 -13.40 11.01
CA MET A 290 1.90 -12.64 10.31
C MET A 290 1.76 -11.16 10.60
N LEU A 291 2.88 -10.44 10.59
CA LEU A 291 2.87 -9.02 10.90
C LEU A 291 3.71 -8.26 9.88
N ALA A 292 3.08 -7.26 9.29
CA ALA A 292 3.72 -6.27 8.44
C ALA A 292 3.22 -4.88 8.81
N VAL A 293 4.03 -3.86 8.58
CA VAL A 293 3.66 -2.46 8.84
C VAL A 293 3.80 -1.62 7.58
N ASN A 294 3.02 -0.56 7.52
CA ASN A 294 3.14 0.48 6.51
C ASN A 294 3.17 1.86 7.16
N GLY A 295 3.36 2.91 6.37
CA GLY A 295 3.20 4.29 6.81
C GLY A 295 1.99 4.94 6.16
N MET A 296 1.36 5.83 6.91
CA MET A 296 0.18 6.56 6.49
C MET A 296 0.26 8.01 6.97
N SER A 297 -0.25 8.95 6.19
CA SER A 297 -0.50 10.32 6.63
C SER A 297 -1.89 10.76 6.21
N TYR A 298 -2.50 11.60 7.03
CA TYR A 298 -3.66 12.39 6.62
C TYR A 298 -3.22 13.57 5.75
N SER A 299 -4.16 14.21 5.09
CA SER A 299 -3.90 15.38 4.23
C SER A 299 -3.20 16.52 4.98
N GLY A 300 -3.50 16.69 6.25
CA GLY A 300 -2.89 17.70 7.12
C GLY A 300 -1.43 17.44 7.50
N ARG A 301 -0.95 16.19 7.45
CA ARG A 301 0.41 15.80 7.87
C ARG A 301 0.83 16.38 9.22
N ASP A 302 -0.04 16.29 10.21
CA ASP A 302 0.04 17.01 11.50
C ASP A 302 0.32 16.10 12.71
N SER A 303 0.65 14.82 12.48
CA SER A 303 1.12 13.94 13.56
C SER A 303 2.51 14.37 14.05
N ALA A 304 2.82 14.03 15.30
CA ALA A 304 4.08 14.41 15.95
C ALA A 304 5.33 13.83 15.28
N ASN A 305 5.21 12.72 14.53
CA ASN A 305 6.36 12.04 13.96
C ASN A 305 6.35 12.03 12.43
N ALA A 306 7.55 12.12 11.87
CA ALA A 306 7.90 11.63 10.55
C ALA A 306 8.25 10.15 10.63
N ASN A 307 7.87 9.36 9.64
CA ASN A 307 8.34 7.98 9.56
C ASN A 307 8.67 7.56 8.12
N SER A 308 9.63 6.65 7.95
CA SER A 308 9.91 6.02 6.66
C SER A 308 10.31 4.55 6.85
N ALA A 309 10.10 3.75 5.83
CA ALA A 309 10.81 2.48 5.78
C ALA A 309 12.29 2.74 5.49
N MET A 310 13.17 2.09 6.26
CA MET A 310 14.59 1.90 5.94
C MET A 310 14.74 0.48 5.47
N ILE A 311 15.07 0.29 4.22
CA ILE A 311 15.01 -1.00 3.54
C ILE A 311 16.31 -1.34 2.83
N VAL A 312 16.59 -2.65 2.80
CA VAL A 312 17.77 -3.27 2.20
C VAL A 312 17.33 -4.10 1.01
N THR A 313 17.99 -3.93 -0.12
CA THR A 313 17.72 -4.73 -1.32
C THR A 313 18.07 -6.20 -1.08
N VAL A 314 17.14 -7.10 -1.43
CA VAL A 314 17.32 -8.54 -1.49
C VAL A 314 17.06 -9.06 -2.90
N THR A 315 17.81 -10.09 -3.28
CA THR A 315 17.80 -10.68 -4.62
C THR A 315 17.53 -12.18 -4.55
N PRO A 316 17.28 -12.85 -5.67
CA PRO A 316 17.16 -14.32 -5.68
C PRO A 316 18.33 -15.05 -5.01
N ASP A 317 19.55 -14.49 -4.98
CA ASP A 317 20.68 -15.06 -4.21
C ASP A 317 20.40 -15.14 -2.70
N ASP A 318 19.50 -14.27 -2.19
CA ASP A 318 19.19 -14.22 -0.75
C ASP A 318 17.99 -15.11 -0.38
N PHE A 319 17.06 -15.37 -1.30
CA PHE A 319 15.80 -16.05 -1.01
C PHE A 319 15.53 -17.28 -1.89
N GLY A 320 16.27 -17.51 -2.98
CA GLY A 320 16.10 -18.61 -3.91
C GLY A 320 15.61 -18.20 -5.29
N ASN A 321 15.73 -19.12 -6.26
CA ASN A 321 15.35 -18.87 -7.65
C ASN A 321 13.97 -19.42 -8.03
N GLY A 322 13.26 -20.05 -7.10
CA GLY A 322 11.89 -20.48 -7.30
C GLY A 322 10.94 -19.28 -7.40
N VAL A 323 9.92 -19.42 -8.21
CA VAL A 323 8.96 -18.34 -8.52
C VAL A 323 8.33 -17.73 -7.28
N LEU A 324 8.06 -18.55 -6.26
CA LEU A 324 7.43 -18.14 -5.00
C LEU A 324 8.40 -18.02 -3.82
N ASP A 325 9.72 -18.25 -4.00
CA ASP A 325 10.68 -18.21 -2.90
C ASP A 325 10.74 -16.85 -2.22
N GLY A 326 10.60 -15.77 -2.98
CA GLY A 326 10.48 -14.41 -2.44
C GLY A 326 9.26 -14.21 -1.56
N VAL A 327 8.14 -14.86 -1.88
CA VAL A 327 6.92 -14.84 -1.05
C VAL A 327 7.16 -15.55 0.27
N GLU A 328 7.79 -16.72 0.24
CA GLU A 328 8.09 -17.48 1.46
C GLU A 328 9.15 -16.79 2.33
N PHE A 329 10.10 -16.10 1.72
CA PHE A 329 11.04 -15.23 2.44
C PHE A 329 10.30 -14.10 3.19
N GLN A 330 9.37 -13.40 2.54
CA GLN A 330 8.55 -12.38 3.20
C GLN A 330 7.73 -12.98 4.35
N ARG A 331 7.07 -14.12 4.14
CA ARG A 331 6.29 -14.80 5.17
C ARG A 331 7.13 -15.23 6.38
N LYS A 332 8.39 -15.63 6.15
CA LYS A 332 9.32 -15.96 7.24
C LYS A 332 9.55 -14.74 8.14
N LEU A 333 9.80 -13.57 7.55
CA LEU A 333 10.00 -12.32 8.29
C LEU A 333 8.71 -11.87 9.02
N GLU A 334 7.58 -11.94 8.35
CA GLU A 334 6.29 -11.56 8.93
C GLU A 334 5.89 -12.46 10.10
N ARG A 335 6.13 -13.78 10.01
CA ARG A 335 5.96 -14.73 11.14
C ARG A 335 6.90 -14.43 12.30
N ALA A 336 8.14 -14.11 12.00
CA ALA A 336 9.12 -13.74 13.03
C ALA A 336 8.70 -12.44 13.75
N ALA A 337 8.23 -11.45 13.01
CA ALA A 337 7.72 -10.20 13.57
C ALA A 337 6.49 -10.42 14.46
N TYR A 338 5.54 -11.24 14.00
CA TYR A 338 4.36 -11.61 14.79
C TYR A 338 4.73 -12.31 16.10
N LYS A 339 5.67 -13.27 16.03
CA LYS A 339 6.17 -14.01 17.20
C LYS A 339 6.88 -13.10 18.19
N GLU A 340 7.79 -12.22 17.72
CA GLU A 340 8.54 -11.30 18.56
C GLU A 340 7.64 -10.29 19.27
N GLY A 341 6.69 -9.73 18.54
CA GLY A 341 5.67 -8.80 19.05
C GLY A 341 4.56 -9.47 19.87
N VAL A 342 4.46 -10.81 19.87
CA VAL A 342 3.32 -11.55 20.47
C VAL A 342 1.99 -11.04 19.90
N GLY A 343 1.91 -10.95 18.58
CA GLY A 343 0.75 -10.45 17.84
C GLY A 343 0.64 -8.93 17.77
N LYS A 344 1.52 -8.19 18.43
CA LYS A 344 1.61 -6.72 18.41
C LYS A 344 2.78 -6.28 17.57
N ILE A 345 2.79 -5.02 17.13
CA ILE A 345 3.92 -4.45 16.40
C ILE A 345 5.16 -4.42 17.32
N PRO A 346 6.25 -5.13 16.99
CA PRO A 346 7.49 -5.04 17.74
C PRO A 346 8.12 -3.67 17.53
N VAL A 347 8.55 -3.03 18.61
CA VAL A 347 9.13 -1.68 18.63
C VAL A 347 10.45 -1.71 19.40
N GLN A 348 11.46 -1.02 18.90
CA GLN A 348 12.80 -0.97 19.49
C GLN A 348 13.43 0.41 19.31
N LEU A 349 14.20 0.88 20.29
CA LEU A 349 15.05 2.06 20.12
C LEU A 349 16.25 1.73 19.22
N PHE A 350 16.71 2.68 18.44
CA PHE A 350 17.85 2.48 17.55
C PHE A 350 19.14 2.13 18.32
N ALA A 351 19.39 2.73 19.48
CA ALA A 351 20.51 2.34 20.34
C ALA A 351 20.47 0.86 20.72
N ASP A 352 19.31 0.39 21.19
CA ASP A 352 19.12 -1.00 21.60
C ASP A 352 19.20 -1.97 20.40
N PHE A 353 18.75 -1.52 19.21
CA PHE A 353 18.89 -2.29 17.98
C PHE A 353 20.37 -2.45 17.58
N LYS A 354 21.19 -1.40 17.74
CA LYS A 354 22.64 -1.50 17.49
C LYS A 354 23.29 -2.52 18.42
N GLU A 355 22.94 -2.47 19.71
CA GLU A 355 23.52 -3.34 20.76
C GLU A 355 22.88 -4.76 20.80
N ASN A 356 21.89 -5.03 19.95
CA ASN A 356 21.13 -6.28 19.93
C ASN A 356 20.49 -6.65 21.28
N VAL A 357 19.90 -5.69 21.95
CA VAL A 357 19.22 -5.87 23.23
C VAL A 357 17.76 -5.46 23.16
N THR A 358 16.91 -6.06 23.96
CA THR A 358 15.48 -5.68 24.03
C THR A 358 15.31 -4.33 24.64
N SER A 359 14.54 -3.44 23.98
CA SER A 359 14.16 -2.15 24.60
C SER A 359 13.24 -2.35 25.80
N THR A 360 13.53 -1.67 26.89
CA THR A 360 12.76 -1.73 28.14
C THR A 360 11.97 -0.45 28.41
N GLY A 361 12.21 0.60 27.65
CA GLY A 361 11.54 1.90 27.74
C GLY A 361 11.61 2.67 26.44
N LEU A 362 10.91 3.78 26.36
CA LEU A 362 10.97 4.74 25.26
C LEU A 362 11.81 5.96 25.69
N GLY A 363 12.44 6.61 24.70
CA GLY A 363 13.12 7.88 24.86
C GLY A 363 12.17 9.07 24.67
N ARG A 364 12.68 10.15 24.04
CA ARG A 364 11.91 11.36 23.71
C ARG A 364 10.89 11.12 22.59
N VAL A 365 11.12 10.12 21.74
CA VAL A 365 10.25 9.80 20.62
C VAL A 365 9.12 8.89 21.10
N THR A 366 7.91 9.43 21.19
CA THR A 366 6.72 8.63 21.45
C THR A 366 6.20 8.07 20.14
N PRO A 367 6.04 6.74 19.98
CA PRO A 367 5.59 6.14 18.74
C PRO A 367 4.20 6.61 18.30
N CYS A 368 4.08 7.09 17.07
CA CYS A 368 2.80 7.36 16.40
C CYS A 368 2.40 6.13 15.62
N ILE A 369 1.65 5.22 16.25
CA ILE A 369 1.29 3.90 15.70
C ILE A 369 -0.23 3.72 15.69
N LYS A 370 -0.76 3.20 14.59
CA LYS A 370 -2.11 2.63 14.49
C LYS A 370 -2.02 1.11 14.64
N GLY A 371 -2.48 0.60 15.77
CA GLY A 371 -2.31 -0.79 16.21
C GLY A 371 -1.66 -0.86 17.59
N GLN A 372 -1.69 -2.04 18.18
CA GLN A 372 -1.00 -2.29 19.44
C GLN A 372 0.49 -2.54 19.18
N TYR A 373 1.35 -2.09 20.07
CA TYR A 373 2.79 -2.34 19.96
C TYR A 373 3.37 -2.92 21.26
N LYS A 374 4.57 -3.49 21.16
CA LYS A 374 5.33 -4.08 22.26
C LYS A 374 6.81 -3.75 22.10
N LEU A 375 7.47 -3.32 23.17
CA LEU A 375 8.92 -3.19 23.22
C LEU A 375 9.55 -4.58 23.06
N SER A 376 10.50 -4.71 22.15
CA SER A 376 11.00 -6.00 21.67
C SER A 376 12.46 -5.89 21.22
N ASN A 377 13.05 -7.01 20.81
CA ASN A 377 14.30 -7.02 20.06
C ASN A 377 14.04 -7.38 18.58
N ILE A 378 13.96 -6.38 17.73
CA ILE A 378 13.62 -6.56 16.31
C ILE A 378 14.74 -7.28 15.52
N ARG A 379 15.96 -7.38 16.04
CA ARG A 379 17.00 -8.20 15.41
C ARG A 379 16.61 -9.67 15.33
N ASN A 380 15.73 -10.16 16.21
CA ASN A 380 15.17 -11.52 16.13
C ASN A 380 14.25 -11.74 14.91
N VAL A 381 13.83 -10.65 14.24
CA VAL A 381 12.94 -10.69 13.07
C VAL A 381 13.71 -10.82 11.77
N LEU A 382 14.83 -10.11 11.66
CA LEU A 382 15.59 -9.97 10.43
C LEU A 382 16.81 -10.90 10.40
N PRO A 383 17.22 -11.38 9.23
CA PRO A 383 18.54 -11.97 9.05
C PRO A 383 19.64 -10.99 9.48
N GLU A 384 20.69 -11.51 10.09
CA GLU A 384 21.78 -10.71 10.64
C GLU A 384 22.38 -9.72 9.62
N TYR A 385 22.62 -10.18 8.40
CA TYR A 385 23.18 -9.33 7.34
C TYR A 385 22.27 -8.13 6.95
N ILE A 386 20.95 -8.25 7.13
CA ILE A 386 20.01 -7.15 6.93
C ILE A 386 20.07 -6.19 8.11
N SER A 387 20.11 -6.70 9.34
CA SER A 387 20.23 -5.89 10.55
C SER A 387 21.53 -5.08 10.57
N GLU A 388 22.65 -5.69 10.22
CA GLU A 388 23.95 -5.02 10.11
C GLU A 388 23.94 -3.93 9.03
N ALA A 389 23.39 -4.24 7.84
CA ALA A 389 23.27 -3.26 6.78
C ALA A 389 22.38 -2.07 7.20
N LEU A 390 21.29 -2.32 7.96
CA LEU A 390 20.43 -1.27 8.49
C LEU A 390 21.16 -0.40 9.54
N CYS A 391 21.92 -1.00 10.46
CA CYS A 391 22.72 -0.26 11.44
C CYS A 391 23.70 0.69 10.74
N GLU A 392 24.49 0.16 9.80
CA GLU A 392 25.44 0.95 9.01
C GLU A 392 24.73 2.03 8.20
N GLY A 393 23.63 1.65 7.52
CA GLY A 393 22.87 2.55 6.66
C GLY A 393 22.23 3.72 7.41
N VAL A 394 21.58 3.46 8.55
CA VAL A 394 20.96 4.52 9.37
C VAL A 394 22.04 5.45 9.94
N THR A 395 23.12 4.90 10.47
CA THR A 395 24.26 5.70 10.95
C THR A 395 24.86 6.54 9.83
N GLY A 396 25.07 5.95 8.66
CA GLY A 396 25.62 6.65 7.49
C GLY A 396 24.68 7.73 6.92
N CYS A 397 23.39 7.65 7.15
CA CYS A 397 22.41 8.65 6.73
C CYS A 397 22.52 9.96 7.53
N SER A 398 23.18 9.96 8.71
CA SER A 398 23.43 11.17 9.52
C SER A 398 24.29 12.21 8.78
N ARG A 399 24.99 11.81 7.70
CA ARG A 399 25.67 12.77 6.79
C ARG A 399 24.70 13.65 6.00
N TYR A 400 23.45 13.22 5.82
CA TYR A 400 22.41 13.98 5.10
C TYR A 400 21.47 14.71 6.06
N ILE A 401 21.13 14.05 7.17
CA ILE A 401 20.23 14.56 8.20
C ILE A 401 20.97 14.40 9.52
N LYS A 402 21.55 15.46 10.04
CA LYS A 402 22.40 15.43 11.23
C LYS A 402 21.61 14.89 12.43
N GLY A 403 22.05 13.77 13.00
CA GLY A 403 21.36 13.08 14.10
C GLY A 403 20.24 12.13 13.66
N PHE A 404 20.21 11.71 12.39
CA PHE A 404 19.25 10.70 11.92
C PHE A 404 19.38 9.38 12.67
N ASP A 405 20.57 9.08 13.17
CA ASP A 405 20.94 7.92 13.97
C ASP A 405 20.83 8.16 15.49
N MET A 406 19.98 9.12 15.90
CA MET A 406 19.78 9.39 17.34
C MET A 406 19.39 8.11 18.08
N ASP A 407 19.90 7.93 19.29
CA ASP A 407 19.74 6.72 20.10
C ASP A 407 18.28 6.36 20.38
N ASP A 408 17.43 7.37 20.50
CA ASP A 408 16.00 7.24 20.77
C ASP A 408 15.10 7.33 19.52
N ALA A 409 15.67 7.29 18.31
CA ALA A 409 14.88 7.00 17.12
C ALA A 409 14.20 5.62 17.29
N VAL A 410 12.98 5.49 16.79
CA VAL A 410 12.16 4.29 17.05
C VAL A 410 11.97 3.50 15.78
N PHE A 411 12.39 2.23 15.80
CA PHE A 411 12.03 1.22 14.82
C PHE A 411 10.71 0.55 15.14
#